data_0b6a3d9f679bd7a98bca2b42f13efa4c
#
_entry.id   0b6a3d9f679bd7a98bca2b42f13efa4c
#
_cell.length_a   1.000
_cell.length_b   1.000
_cell.length_c   1.000
_cell.angle_alpha   90.00
_cell.angle_beta   90.00
_cell.angle_gamma   90.00
#
_symmetry.space_group_name_H-M   'P 1'
#
loop_
_entity.id
_entity.type
_entity.pdbx_description
1 polymer ?
#
loop_
_entity_poly.entity_id
_entity_poly.type
_entity_poly.pdbx_seq_one_letter_code
_entity_poly.pdbx_strand_id
1 'polypeptide(L)'
;MDKGTICEPESIKLYSLVEGKLFYKNEERLENDWFTGHPDIFLGDNIMNADQVDDIKSSYELDTFMPKLIESVDKSYEAQMNVYYDLCNCQGGNLVYCLVDCPESVLENEKKKLLYSMNVISEISPEYLIAVAELEKLLLFPDIDYRERVIKINVPRNDELIQKMKDKVPVLRQWLQDFHEKHMNLYPKSI
;
A
#
# COMPACT_ATOMS: atom_id res chain seq x y z
N MET A 1 -5.66 0.91 -12.83
CA MET A 1 -5.95 1.25 -11.43
C MET A 1 -5.05 0.39 -10.58
N ASP A 2 -4.33 0.94 -9.65
CA ASP A 2 -3.36 0.19 -8.83
C ASP A 2 -4.11 -0.77 -7.91
N LYS A 3 -3.60 -2.01 -7.77
CA LYS A 3 -4.20 -3.06 -6.93
C LYS A 3 -4.39 -2.56 -5.48
N GLY A 4 -3.43 -1.83 -4.94
CA GLY A 4 -3.48 -1.25 -3.61
C GLY A 4 -4.67 -0.32 -3.40
N THR A 5 -4.93 0.58 -4.32
CA THR A 5 -6.03 1.56 -4.24
C THR A 5 -7.41 0.90 -4.23
N ILE A 6 -7.57 -0.23 -4.95
CA ILE A 6 -8.87 -0.94 -4.99
C ILE A 6 -9.15 -1.65 -3.65
N CYS A 7 -8.13 -2.23 -3.03
CA CYS A 7 -8.25 -3.02 -1.81
C CYS A 7 -8.19 -2.19 -0.53
N GLU A 8 -7.73 -0.95 -0.59
CA GLU A 8 -7.49 -0.10 0.58
C GLU A 8 -8.73 0.09 1.48
N PRO A 9 -9.95 0.36 0.95
CA PRO A 9 -11.14 0.51 1.80
C PRO A 9 -11.47 -0.75 2.61
N GLU A 10 -11.35 -1.93 2.00
CA GLU A 10 -11.60 -3.20 2.69
C GLU A 10 -10.47 -3.51 3.69
N SER A 11 -9.24 -3.11 3.41
CA SER A 11 -8.12 -3.24 4.34
C SER A 11 -8.31 -2.37 5.58
N ILE A 12 -8.75 -1.11 5.42
CA ILE A 12 -9.05 -0.21 6.55
C ILE A 12 -10.20 -0.76 7.38
N LYS A 13 -11.23 -1.31 6.75
CA LYS A 13 -12.36 -1.95 7.43
C LYS A 13 -11.92 -3.19 8.22
N LEU A 14 -11.09 -4.05 7.62
CA LEU A 14 -10.53 -5.22 8.27
C LEU A 14 -9.67 -4.82 9.48
N TYR A 15 -8.79 -3.84 9.31
CA TYR A 15 -7.96 -3.31 10.39
C TYR A 15 -8.81 -2.72 11.52
N SER A 16 -9.87 -1.96 11.17
CA SER A 16 -10.81 -1.41 12.14
C SER A 16 -11.49 -2.51 12.96
N LEU A 17 -11.88 -3.62 12.32
CA LEU A 17 -12.50 -4.77 12.97
C LEU A 17 -11.54 -5.45 13.95
N VAL A 18 -10.28 -5.65 13.55
CA VAL A 18 -9.25 -6.30 14.38
C VAL A 18 -8.91 -5.46 15.62
N GLU A 19 -8.78 -4.14 15.45
CA GLU A 19 -8.45 -3.22 16.55
C GLU A 19 -9.68 -2.86 17.42
N GLY A 20 -10.90 -3.26 17.01
CA GLY A 20 -12.13 -2.88 17.69
C GLY A 20 -12.38 -1.37 17.73
N LYS A 21 -11.82 -0.64 16.76
CA LYS A 21 -11.85 0.82 16.64
C LYS A 21 -12.12 1.21 15.19
N LEU A 22 -12.98 2.18 14.97
CA LEU A 22 -13.26 2.66 13.62
C LEU A 22 -12.14 3.60 13.15
N PHE A 23 -11.49 3.23 12.05
CA PHE A 23 -10.54 4.06 11.35
C PHE A 23 -11.17 4.64 10.09
N TYR A 24 -10.74 5.84 9.76
CA TYR A 24 -11.14 6.53 8.54
C TYR A 24 -9.91 6.79 7.66
N LYS A 25 -10.11 6.63 6.36
CA LYS A 25 -9.08 7.02 5.40
C LYS A 25 -8.83 8.52 5.52
N ASN A 26 -7.55 8.89 5.57
CA ASN A 26 -7.18 10.27 5.42
C ASN A 26 -7.29 10.68 3.94
N GLU A 27 -7.85 11.86 3.68
CA GLU A 27 -7.96 12.43 2.34
C GLU A 27 -7.02 13.64 2.14
N GLU A 28 -6.28 14.02 3.20
CA GLU A 28 -5.39 15.17 3.16
C GLU A 28 -3.99 14.78 2.70
N ARG A 29 -3.51 15.46 1.65
CA ARG A 29 -2.12 15.41 1.25
C ARG A 29 -1.35 16.50 1.99
N LEU A 30 -0.27 16.10 2.63
CA LEU A 30 0.60 17.00 3.38
C LEU A 30 1.86 17.34 2.60
N GLU A 31 2.38 18.54 2.80
CA GLU A 31 3.65 18.98 2.25
C GLU A 31 4.36 19.98 3.17
N ASN A 32 5.69 19.95 3.10
CA ASN A 32 6.57 20.95 3.67
C ASN A 32 7.71 21.23 2.69
N ASP A 33 8.71 22.02 3.10
CA ASP A 33 9.84 22.38 2.22
C ASP A 33 10.64 21.17 1.70
N TRP A 34 10.53 20.01 2.33
CA TRP A 34 11.34 18.83 2.08
C TRP A 34 10.56 17.68 1.47
N PHE A 35 9.35 17.45 1.97
CA PHE A 35 8.57 16.26 1.72
C PHE A 35 7.15 16.57 1.29
N THR A 36 6.57 15.62 0.57
CA THR A 36 5.14 15.53 0.35
C THR A 36 4.70 14.10 0.60
N GLY A 37 3.55 13.90 1.20
CA GLY A 37 3.03 12.59 1.53
C GLY A 37 1.52 12.59 1.76
N HIS A 38 0.97 11.39 1.79
CA HIS A 38 -0.45 11.14 2.02
C HIS A 38 -0.58 9.89 2.91
N PRO A 39 -0.48 10.04 4.25
CA PRO A 39 -0.69 8.94 5.18
C PRO A 39 -2.10 8.35 5.02
N ASP A 40 -2.25 7.04 5.15
CA ASP A 40 -3.55 6.39 4.96
C ASP A 40 -4.50 6.62 6.13
N ILE A 41 -3.96 6.51 7.36
CA ILE A 41 -4.72 6.66 8.61
C ILE A 41 -3.90 7.49 9.60
N PHE A 42 -4.57 8.34 10.36
CA PHE A 42 -3.98 8.98 11.53
C PHE A 42 -4.90 8.86 12.75
N LEU A 43 -4.30 8.96 13.92
CA LEU A 43 -4.96 9.00 15.22
C LEU A 43 -4.66 10.34 15.88
N GLY A 44 -5.66 10.90 16.54
CA GLY A 44 -5.59 12.23 17.13
C GLY A 44 -6.63 13.17 16.52
N ASP A 45 -6.70 14.38 17.04
CA ASP A 45 -7.68 15.38 16.62
C ASP A 45 -7.29 16.11 15.33
N ASN A 46 -6.01 16.12 15.00
CA ASN A 46 -5.46 16.86 13.86
C ASN A 46 -4.27 16.12 13.26
N ILE A 47 -4.29 15.93 11.95
CA ILE A 47 -3.23 15.25 11.21
C ILE A 47 -1.86 15.94 11.35
N MET A 48 -1.80 17.26 11.49
CA MET A 48 -0.55 18.02 11.66
C MET A 48 0.13 17.79 13.02
N ASN A 49 -0.57 17.19 13.97
CA ASN A 49 -0.06 16.77 15.28
C ASN A 49 -0.73 15.45 15.66
N ALA A 50 -0.56 14.45 14.80
CA ALA A 50 -1.12 13.14 15.00
C ALA A 50 -0.43 12.41 16.16
N ASP A 51 -1.21 11.71 16.98
CA ASP A 51 -0.66 10.84 18.02
C ASP A 51 0.06 9.63 17.39
N GLN A 52 -0.47 9.14 16.27
CA GLN A 52 0.03 7.98 15.53
C GLN A 52 -0.38 8.08 14.07
N VAL A 53 0.45 7.55 13.17
CA VAL A 53 0.17 7.40 11.74
C VAL A 53 0.33 5.94 11.35
N ASP A 54 -0.67 5.38 10.66
CA ASP A 54 -0.59 4.02 10.14
C ASP A 54 -0.69 4.04 8.61
N ASP A 55 0.13 3.21 7.97
CA ASP A 55 0.18 3.04 6.53
C ASP A 55 -0.29 1.61 6.17
N ILE A 56 -1.27 1.52 5.28
CA ILE A 56 -1.97 0.28 4.95
C ILE A 56 -1.39 -0.34 3.70
N LYS A 57 -1.01 -1.60 3.79
CA LYS A 57 -0.53 -2.41 2.67
C LYS A 57 -1.49 -3.56 2.43
N SER A 58 -2.28 -3.44 1.37
CA SER A 58 -3.26 -4.45 0.99
C SER A 58 -2.63 -5.59 0.21
N SER A 59 -2.99 -6.82 0.56
CA SER A 59 -2.69 -8.04 -0.20
C SER A 59 -3.95 -8.88 -0.35
N TYR A 60 -4.11 -9.51 -1.50
CA TYR A 60 -5.13 -10.55 -1.74
C TYR A 60 -4.51 -11.87 -2.23
N GLU A 61 -3.22 -12.07 -1.93
CA GLU A 61 -2.47 -13.28 -2.22
C GLU A 61 -1.68 -13.68 -0.97
N LEU A 62 -1.77 -14.93 -0.56
CA LEU A 62 -1.07 -15.45 0.62
C LEU A 62 0.45 -15.38 0.48
N ASP A 63 0.97 -15.63 -0.71
CA ASP A 63 2.42 -15.60 -1.02
C ASP A 63 3.03 -14.21 -0.85
N THR A 64 2.26 -13.15 -1.00
CA THR A 64 2.73 -11.78 -0.76
C THR A 64 2.51 -11.33 0.68
N PHE A 65 1.54 -11.93 1.39
CA PHE A 65 1.20 -11.61 2.77
C PHE A 65 2.04 -12.38 3.79
N MET A 66 2.13 -13.71 3.65
CA MET A 66 2.79 -14.58 4.64
C MET A 66 4.25 -14.24 4.92
N PRO A 67 5.09 -13.85 3.93
CA PRO A 67 6.46 -13.45 4.19
C PRO A 67 6.58 -12.27 5.16
N LYS A 68 5.56 -11.40 5.26
CA LYS A 68 5.57 -10.23 6.13
C LYS A 68 5.54 -10.56 7.63
N LEU A 69 5.21 -11.81 7.97
CA LEU A 69 5.29 -12.32 9.35
C LEU A 69 6.74 -12.44 9.88
N ILE A 70 7.70 -12.63 8.97
CA ILE A 70 9.09 -12.95 9.34
C ILE A 70 10.12 -12.01 8.71
N GLU A 71 9.74 -11.24 7.69
CA GLU A 71 10.63 -10.28 7.04
C GLU A 71 10.79 -9.02 7.89
N SER A 72 11.97 -8.42 7.81
CA SER A 72 12.17 -7.06 8.30
C SER A 72 11.43 -6.05 7.41
N VAL A 73 11.06 -4.91 7.97
CA VAL A 73 10.47 -3.81 7.20
C VAL A 73 11.42 -3.38 6.09
N ASP A 74 10.89 -3.24 4.89
CA ASP A 74 11.65 -2.71 3.76
C ASP A 74 12.10 -1.27 4.04
N LYS A 75 13.34 -0.94 3.67
CA LYS A 75 13.90 0.39 3.89
C LYS A 75 13.13 1.52 3.21
N SER A 76 12.43 1.23 2.12
CA SER A 76 11.57 2.20 1.45
C SER A 76 10.34 2.52 2.29
N TYR A 77 9.74 1.52 2.93
CA TYR A 77 8.62 1.72 3.84
C TYR A 77 9.05 2.39 5.15
N GLU A 78 10.23 2.02 5.69
CA GLU A 78 10.81 2.73 6.84
C GLU A 78 11.00 4.23 6.52
N ALA A 79 11.54 4.55 5.34
CA ALA A 79 11.71 5.92 4.89
C ALA A 79 10.35 6.62 4.69
N GLN A 80 9.37 5.96 4.07
CA GLN A 80 8.02 6.48 3.87
C GLN A 80 7.35 6.85 5.21
N MET A 81 7.39 5.95 6.19
CA MET A 81 6.84 6.19 7.52
C MET A 81 7.52 7.39 8.20
N ASN A 82 8.85 7.49 8.10
CA ASN A 82 9.58 8.61 8.68
C ASN A 82 9.30 9.95 7.99
N VAL A 83 8.98 9.96 6.69
CA VAL A 83 8.46 11.14 6.00
C VAL A 83 7.10 11.55 6.58
N TYR A 84 6.20 10.59 6.81
CA TYR A 84 4.90 10.86 7.42
C TYR A 84 5.03 11.41 8.85
N TYR A 85 5.95 10.87 9.64
CA TYR A 85 6.20 11.38 10.99
C TYR A 85 6.72 12.83 11.02
N ASP A 86 7.54 13.22 10.05
CA ASP A 86 7.99 14.59 9.90
C ASP A 86 6.84 15.53 9.47
N LEU A 87 6.01 15.09 8.52
CA LEU A 87 4.88 15.86 8.02
C LEU A 87 3.78 16.03 9.08
N CYS A 88 3.50 14.99 9.85
CA CYS A 88 2.44 14.96 10.86
C CYS A 88 2.92 15.35 12.27
N ASN A 89 4.20 15.69 12.45
CA ASN A 89 4.82 15.92 13.77
C ASN A 89 4.55 14.74 14.75
N CYS A 90 4.53 13.52 14.24
CA CYS A 90 4.16 12.31 14.95
C CYS A 90 5.39 11.58 15.49
N GLN A 91 5.26 10.87 16.62
CA GLN A 91 6.38 10.15 17.24
C GLN A 91 6.53 8.70 16.75
N GLY A 92 5.56 8.18 16.03
CA GLY A 92 5.62 6.83 15.48
C GLY A 92 4.29 6.35 14.93
N GLY A 93 4.26 5.11 14.48
CA GLY A 93 3.08 4.48 13.91
C GLY A 93 3.35 3.07 13.44
N ASN A 94 2.45 2.54 12.63
CA ASN A 94 2.55 1.17 12.19
C ASN A 94 2.46 1.05 10.67
N LEU A 95 3.22 0.11 10.16
CA LEU A 95 3.00 -0.46 8.84
C LEU A 95 2.05 -1.65 9.01
N VAL A 96 0.90 -1.61 8.35
CA VAL A 96 -0.19 -2.57 8.55
C VAL A 96 -0.45 -3.32 7.27
N TYR A 97 -0.10 -4.60 7.24
CA TYR A 97 -0.42 -5.48 6.11
C TYR A 97 -1.78 -6.14 6.36
N CYS A 98 -2.65 -6.05 5.36
CA CYS A 98 -4.00 -6.61 5.42
C CYS A 98 -4.19 -7.64 4.29
N LEU A 99 -4.56 -8.88 4.64
CA LEU A 99 -5.00 -9.88 3.69
C LEU A 99 -6.50 -9.74 3.49
N VAL A 100 -6.90 -9.22 2.35
CA VAL A 100 -8.30 -9.04 1.96
C VAL A 100 -8.67 -9.98 0.82
N ASP A 101 -9.95 -10.30 0.70
CA ASP A 101 -10.43 -11.07 -0.43
C ASP A 101 -10.18 -10.30 -1.74
N CYS A 102 -9.88 -11.02 -2.81
CA CYS A 102 -9.68 -10.41 -4.11
C CYS A 102 -10.95 -9.65 -4.55
N PRO A 103 -10.85 -8.40 -4.97
CA PRO A 103 -12.01 -7.65 -5.45
C PRO A 103 -12.70 -8.37 -6.62
N GLU A 104 -14.04 -8.37 -6.61
CA GLU A 104 -14.84 -9.10 -7.59
C GLU A 104 -14.44 -8.78 -9.04
N SER A 105 -14.20 -7.51 -9.36
CA SER A 105 -13.77 -7.09 -10.70
C SER A 105 -12.42 -7.67 -11.13
N VAL A 106 -11.52 -7.88 -10.18
CA VAL A 106 -10.20 -8.51 -10.41
C VAL A 106 -10.39 -10.02 -10.55
N LEU A 107 -11.15 -10.64 -9.64
CA LEU A 107 -11.44 -12.07 -9.67
C LEU A 107 -12.10 -12.48 -10.99
N GLU A 108 -13.07 -11.73 -11.47
CA GLU A 108 -13.72 -11.99 -12.77
C GLU A 108 -12.75 -11.89 -13.96
N ASN A 109 -11.78 -10.96 -13.90
CA ASN A 109 -10.74 -10.88 -14.92
C ASN A 109 -9.78 -12.09 -14.85
N GLU A 110 -9.42 -12.56 -13.66
CA GLU A 110 -8.58 -13.75 -13.50
C GLU A 110 -9.33 -15.01 -13.97
N LYS A 111 -10.63 -15.15 -13.71
CA LYS A 111 -11.48 -16.23 -14.25
C LYS A 111 -11.51 -16.21 -15.78
N LYS A 112 -11.63 -15.04 -16.41
CA LYS A 112 -11.56 -14.91 -17.88
C LYS A 112 -10.19 -15.32 -18.42
N LYS A 113 -9.11 -14.89 -17.80
CA LYS A 113 -7.75 -15.31 -18.20
C LYS A 113 -7.58 -16.82 -18.09
N LEU A 114 -8.11 -17.42 -17.01
CA LEU A 114 -8.11 -18.86 -16.81
C LEU A 114 -8.86 -19.59 -17.94
N LEU A 115 -10.06 -19.13 -18.28
CA LEU A 115 -10.86 -19.66 -19.39
C LEU A 115 -10.07 -19.68 -20.71
N TYR A 116 -9.45 -18.55 -21.05
CA TYR A 116 -8.62 -18.44 -22.26
C TYR A 116 -7.39 -19.35 -22.23
N SER A 117 -6.71 -19.41 -21.08
CA SER A 117 -5.50 -20.24 -20.93
C SER A 117 -5.78 -21.73 -21.06
N MET A 118 -6.97 -22.18 -20.63
CA MET A 118 -7.42 -23.56 -20.73
C MET A 118 -7.95 -23.94 -22.14
N ASN A 119 -8.08 -22.97 -23.07
CA ASN A 119 -8.71 -23.17 -24.37
C ASN A 119 -10.14 -23.73 -24.26
N VAL A 120 -10.86 -23.42 -23.20
CA VAL A 120 -12.24 -23.89 -22.99
C VAL A 120 -13.23 -22.86 -23.55
N ILE A 121 -14.24 -23.32 -24.26
CA ILE A 121 -15.23 -22.44 -24.90
C ILE A 121 -16.40 -22.13 -23.97
N SER A 122 -16.62 -22.96 -22.94
CA SER A 122 -17.79 -22.86 -22.07
C SER A 122 -17.41 -22.70 -20.60
N GLU A 123 -17.94 -21.67 -19.95
CA GLU A 123 -17.78 -21.41 -18.52
C GLU A 123 -18.46 -22.46 -17.62
N ILE A 124 -19.29 -23.33 -18.17
CA ILE A 124 -19.97 -24.41 -17.46
C ILE A 124 -19.31 -25.78 -17.65
N SER A 125 -18.14 -25.84 -18.30
CA SER A 125 -17.44 -27.12 -18.45
C SER A 125 -16.91 -27.58 -17.06
N PRO A 126 -16.97 -28.90 -16.77
CA PRO A 126 -16.53 -29.42 -15.47
C PRO A 126 -15.08 -29.07 -15.13
N GLU A 127 -14.20 -29.10 -16.11
CA GLU A 127 -12.79 -28.81 -15.99
C GLU A 127 -12.56 -27.33 -15.59
N TYR A 128 -13.33 -26.44 -16.22
CA TYR A 128 -13.24 -25.00 -15.89
C TYR A 128 -13.80 -24.71 -14.50
N LEU A 129 -14.92 -25.30 -14.12
CA LEU A 129 -15.51 -25.10 -12.79
C LEU A 129 -14.57 -25.58 -11.66
N ILE A 130 -13.86 -26.71 -11.89
CA ILE A 130 -12.84 -27.18 -10.94
C ILE A 130 -11.69 -26.17 -10.86
N ALA A 131 -11.19 -25.68 -11.98
CA ALA A 131 -10.10 -24.72 -12.01
C ALA A 131 -10.48 -23.37 -11.38
N VAL A 132 -11.72 -22.91 -11.57
CA VAL A 132 -12.26 -21.72 -10.90
C VAL A 132 -12.32 -21.91 -9.40
N ALA A 133 -12.79 -23.06 -8.91
CA ALA A 133 -12.84 -23.34 -7.48
C ALA A 133 -11.44 -23.35 -6.84
N GLU A 134 -10.42 -23.84 -7.53
CA GLU A 134 -9.03 -23.77 -7.05
C GLU A 134 -8.49 -22.31 -7.07
N LEU A 135 -8.81 -21.54 -8.11
CA LEU A 135 -8.45 -20.12 -8.17
C LEU A 135 -9.09 -19.33 -7.02
N GLU A 136 -10.37 -19.56 -6.74
CA GLU A 136 -11.08 -18.89 -5.65
C GLU A 136 -10.47 -19.21 -4.28
N LYS A 137 -10.02 -20.43 -4.03
CA LYS A 137 -9.31 -20.80 -2.80
C LYS A 137 -8.00 -20.04 -2.62
N LEU A 138 -7.36 -19.62 -3.70
CA LEU A 138 -6.11 -18.84 -3.63
C LEU A 138 -6.35 -17.36 -3.39
N LEU A 139 -7.54 -16.84 -3.72
CA LEU A 139 -7.85 -15.42 -3.78
C LEU A 139 -8.94 -14.98 -2.79
N LEU A 140 -9.66 -15.94 -2.17
CA LEU A 140 -10.71 -15.69 -1.18
C LEU A 140 -10.38 -16.46 0.10
N PHE A 141 -10.59 -15.87 1.25
CA PHE A 141 -10.14 -16.38 2.53
C PHE A 141 -11.26 -16.57 3.57
N PRO A 142 -12.39 -17.22 3.23
CA PRO A 142 -13.52 -17.37 4.14
C PRO A 142 -13.18 -18.16 5.41
N ASP A 143 -12.20 -19.07 5.33
CA ASP A 143 -11.81 -19.98 6.40
C ASP A 143 -10.67 -19.43 7.30
N ILE A 144 -10.09 -18.26 6.95
CA ILE A 144 -9.06 -17.61 7.76
C ILE A 144 -9.73 -16.60 8.70
N ASP A 145 -9.51 -16.75 10.01
CA ASP A 145 -10.02 -15.79 11.00
C ASP A 145 -9.52 -14.37 10.65
N TYR A 146 -10.40 -13.40 10.70
CA TYR A 146 -10.08 -12.01 10.34
C TYR A 146 -8.92 -11.42 11.16
N ARG A 147 -8.69 -11.93 12.39
CA ARG A 147 -7.59 -11.51 13.25
C ARG A 147 -6.23 -11.98 12.73
N GLU A 148 -6.21 -13.10 11.99
CA GLU A 148 -5.00 -13.66 11.38
C GLU A 148 -4.68 -13.01 10.03
N ARG A 149 -5.59 -12.16 9.51
CA ARG A 149 -5.43 -11.46 8.25
C ARG A 149 -4.79 -10.07 8.38
N VAL A 150 -4.32 -9.70 9.57
CA VAL A 150 -3.67 -8.40 9.81
C VAL A 150 -2.32 -8.62 10.48
N ILE A 151 -1.27 -8.07 9.86
CA ILE A 151 0.07 -8.01 10.45
C ILE A 151 0.38 -6.55 10.72
N LYS A 152 0.59 -6.19 11.98
CA LYS A 152 0.92 -4.85 12.41
C LYS A 152 2.36 -4.78 12.88
N ILE A 153 3.17 -3.96 12.22
CA ILE A 153 4.59 -3.79 12.52
C ILE A 153 4.81 -2.35 12.96
N ASN A 154 5.25 -2.16 14.20
CA ASN A 154 5.62 -0.83 14.68
C ASN A 154 6.90 -0.37 13.99
N VAL A 155 6.86 0.84 13.44
CA VAL A 155 8.01 1.50 12.83
C VAL A 155 8.36 2.72 13.69
N PRO A 156 9.49 2.71 14.40
CA PRO A 156 9.86 3.84 15.25
C PRO A 156 10.28 5.05 14.42
N ARG A 157 10.06 6.25 14.96
CA ARG A 157 10.61 7.47 14.39
C ARG A 157 12.14 7.46 14.46
N ASN A 158 12.76 7.86 13.36
CA ASN A 158 14.21 7.94 13.22
C ASN A 158 14.62 9.33 12.69
N ASP A 159 14.91 10.26 13.62
CA ASP A 159 15.25 11.62 13.28
C ASP A 159 16.57 11.73 12.49
N GLU A 160 17.50 10.80 12.69
CA GLU A 160 18.73 10.75 11.90
C GLU A 160 18.44 10.41 10.42
N LEU A 161 17.53 9.46 10.18
CA LEU A 161 17.08 9.13 8.83
C LEU A 161 16.35 10.30 8.19
N ILE A 162 15.44 10.94 8.93
CA ILE A 162 14.72 12.13 8.47
C ILE A 162 15.70 13.23 8.06
N GLN A 163 16.70 13.52 8.89
CA GLN A 163 17.70 14.55 8.59
C GLN A 163 18.52 14.17 7.34
N LYS A 164 18.98 12.93 7.21
CA LYS A 164 19.69 12.44 6.03
C LYS A 164 18.86 12.59 4.74
N MET A 165 17.55 12.35 4.82
CA MET A 165 16.66 12.56 3.68
C MET A 165 16.53 14.04 3.34
N LYS A 166 16.36 14.93 4.34
CA LYS A 166 16.30 16.39 4.15
C LYS A 166 17.57 16.92 3.49
N ASP A 167 18.74 16.46 3.93
CA ASP A 167 20.04 16.88 3.38
C ASP A 167 20.23 16.49 1.91
N LYS A 168 19.57 15.40 1.46
CA LYS A 168 19.61 14.95 0.06
C LYS A 168 18.69 15.76 -0.87
N VAL A 169 17.62 16.35 -0.37
CA VAL A 169 16.62 17.04 -1.20
C VAL A 169 17.24 18.18 -2.03
N PRO A 170 18.07 19.10 -1.44
CA PRO A 170 18.71 20.15 -2.23
C PRO A 170 19.62 19.59 -3.33
N VAL A 171 20.37 18.53 -3.04
CA VAL A 171 21.25 17.86 -4.00
C VAL A 171 20.46 17.28 -5.16
N LEU A 172 19.35 16.62 -4.88
CA LEU A 172 18.45 16.06 -5.91
C LEU A 172 17.78 17.16 -6.73
N ARG A 173 17.36 18.26 -6.11
CA ARG A 173 16.77 19.42 -6.82
C ARG A 173 17.79 20.04 -7.78
N GLN A 174 19.04 20.24 -7.33
CA GLN A 174 20.09 20.75 -8.20
C GLN A 174 20.39 19.78 -9.35
N TRP A 175 20.49 18.47 -9.06
CA TRP A 175 20.70 17.48 -10.11
C TRP A 175 19.56 17.46 -11.14
N LEU A 176 18.31 17.58 -10.71
CA LEU A 176 17.14 17.65 -11.61
C LEU A 176 17.18 18.91 -12.48
N GLN A 177 17.59 20.05 -11.92
CA GLN A 177 17.75 21.29 -12.65
C GLN A 177 18.85 21.17 -13.73
N ASP A 178 20.02 20.68 -13.34
CA ASP A 178 21.14 20.46 -14.25
C ASP A 178 20.78 19.46 -15.36
N PHE A 179 20.08 18.39 -15.00
CA PHE A 179 19.58 17.40 -15.96
C PHE A 179 18.58 18.04 -16.93
N HIS A 180 17.65 18.84 -16.44
CA HIS A 180 16.66 19.53 -17.24
C HIS A 180 17.33 20.48 -18.24
N GLU A 181 18.24 21.34 -17.78
CA GLU A 181 18.98 22.28 -18.61
C GLU A 181 19.79 21.57 -19.71
N LYS A 182 20.45 20.47 -19.34
CA LYS A 182 21.24 19.69 -20.28
C LYS A 182 20.43 18.98 -21.37
N HIS A 183 19.21 18.57 -21.05
CA HIS A 183 18.39 17.72 -21.92
C HIS A 183 17.17 18.47 -22.54
N MET A 184 16.88 19.70 -22.14
CA MET A 184 15.77 20.49 -22.69
C MET A 184 15.82 20.62 -24.23
N ASN A 185 17.01 20.66 -24.82
CA ASN A 185 17.20 20.76 -26.26
C ASN A 185 16.96 19.44 -27.02
N LEU A 186 16.86 18.30 -26.31
CA LEU A 186 16.62 16.99 -26.92
C LEU A 186 15.12 16.70 -27.15
N TYR A 187 14.24 17.43 -26.45
CA TYR A 187 12.81 17.29 -26.56
C TYR A 187 12.17 18.68 -26.71
N PRO A 188 12.22 19.29 -27.92
CA PRO A 188 11.52 20.54 -28.18
C PRO A 188 10.03 20.31 -27.87
N LYS A 189 9.43 21.18 -27.06
CA LYS A 189 7.98 21.15 -26.79
C LYS A 189 7.28 21.16 -28.16
N SER A 190 6.54 20.09 -28.45
CA SER A 190 5.55 20.09 -29.52
C SER A 190 4.56 21.19 -29.19
N ILE A 191 4.49 22.21 -30.05
CA ILE A 191 3.56 23.31 -30.00
C ILE A 191 2.14 22.81 -30.30
#